data_20e2facc8e9fa227cc5f4999d45aea72
#
_entry.id   20e2facc8e9fa227cc5f4999d45aea72
#
_cell.length_a   1.000
_cell.length_b   1.000
_cell.length_c   1.000
_cell.angle_alpha   90.00
_cell.angle_beta   90.00
_cell.angle_gamma   90.00
#
_symmetry.space_group_name_H-M   'P 1'
#
loop_
_entity.id
_entity.type
_entity.pdbx_description
1 polymer ?
#
loop_
_entity_poly.entity_id
_entity_poly.type
_entity_poly.pdbx_seq_one_letter_code
_entity_poly.pdbx_strand_id
1 'polypeptide(L)'
;IPDACKHLPKHLQPAKVEGNRVYLVEDSHTDLPSLIEMQLQSYRWFLTEGLKELLEEITPITDFSGKKMELRILGHTFEAPKYDPDTCRRRNLSYEAVMKGHVQLINKETGEIKEQDVFLGSIPLMTEGGTFIVGGIERVVVHQLVRSPGVFFSKMPAVPKYHTAKIIPKRGVWLE
;
A
#
# COMPACT_ATOMS: atom_id res chain seq x y z
N ILE A 1 -13.22 0.15 -12.57
CA ILE A 1 -12.27 -0.61 -11.72
C ILE A 1 -10.95 -0.56 -12.44
N PRO A 2 -9.86 -0.11 -11.80
CA PRO A 2 -8.52 -0.15 -12.38
C PRO A 2 -8.19 -1.59 -12.81
N ASP A 3 -7.60 -1.75 -13.98
CA ASP A 3 -7.33 -3.09 -14.55
C ASP A 3 -6.44 -3.94 -13.64
N ALA A 4 -5.55 -3.31 -12.88
CA ALA A 4 -4.66 -3.94 -11.92
C ALA A 4 -5.39 -4.75 -10.82
N CYS A 5 -6.62 -4.36 -10.46
CA CYS A 5 -7.35 -4.95 -9.34
C CYS A 5 -8.48 -5.94 -9.75
N LYS A 6 -8.62 -6.26 -11.04
CA LYS A 6 -9.71 -7.13 -11.55
C LYS A 6 -9.69 -8.54 -10.95
N HIS A 7 -8.52 -9.07 -10.64
CA HIS A 7 -8.35 -10.44 -10.13
C HIS A 7 -8.41 -10.57 -8.62
N LEU A 8 -8.55 -9.44 -7.91
CA LEU A 8 -8.70 -9.43 -6.46
C LEU A 8 -10.13 -9.85 -6.03
N PRO A 9 -10.29 -10.39 -4.81
CA PRO A 9 -11.60 -10.67 -4.21
C PRO A 9 -12.53 -9.45 -4.25
N LYS A 10 -13.84 -9.66 -4.41
CA LYS A 10 -14.82 -8.57 -4.59
C LYS A 10 -14.79 -7.50 -3.51
N HIS A 11 -14.58 -7.87 -2.25
CA HIS A 11 -14.51 -6.94 -1.11
C HIS A 11 -13.26 -6.03 -1.12
N LEU A 12 -12.22 -6.37 -1.90
CA LEU A 12 -11.02 -5.56 -2.09
C LEU A 12 -11.03 -4.76 -3.40
N GLN A 13 -12.01 -5.00 -4.28
CA GLN A 13 -12.17 -4.20 -5.48
C GLN A 13 -12.75 -2.82 -5.12
N PRO A 14 -12.34 -1.74 -5.79
CA PRO A 14 -12.90 -0.41 -5.56
C PRO A 14 -14.41 -0.42 -5.85
N ALA A 15 -15.19 0.25 -4.99
CA ALA A 15 -16.62 0.38 -5.19
C ALA A 15 -16.91 1.14 -6.49
N LYS A 16 -17.92 0.69 -7.25
CA LYS A 16 -18.40 1.46 -8.40
C LYS A 16 -19.07 2.73 -7.89
N VAL A 17 -18.43 3.86 -8.12
CA VAL A 17 -19.03 5.17 -7.90
C VAL A 17 -19.74 5.56 -9.20
N GLU A 18 -21.03 5.38 -9.26
CA GLU A 18 -21.87 5.91 -10.35
C GLU A 18 -22.38 7.29 -9.93
N GLY A 19 -21.61 8.32 -10.27
CA GLY A 19 -21.97 9.71 -9.99
C GLY A 19 -21.95 10.04 -8.49
N ASN A 20 -22.51 11.22 -8.14
CA ASN A 20 -22.57 11.73 -6.77
C ASN A 20 -23.63 11.04 -5.88
N ARG A 21 -24.08 9.84 -6.23
CA ARG A 21 -25.08 9.09 -5.46
C ARG A 21 -24.44 7.90 -4.77
N VAL A 22 -24.34 7.99 -3.46
CA VAL A 22 -24.18 6.82 -2.60
C VAL A 22 -25.56 6.16 -2.56
N TYR A 23 -25.70 4.98 -3.16
CA TYR A 23 -26.92 4.20 -3.00
C TYR A 23 -26.92 3.62 -1.58
N LEU A 24 -27.65 4.28 -0.70
CA LEU A 24 -28.09 3.67 0.55
C LEU A 24 -29.17 2.67 0.14
N VAL A 25 -28.97 1.40 0.50
CA VAL A 25 -29.97 0.35 0.29
C VAL A 25 -31.25 0.77 1.01
N GLU A 26 -32.39 0.72 0.31
CA GLU A 26 -33.70 1.18 0.77
C GLU A 26 -34.34 0.35 1.91
N ASP A 27 -33.60 -0.43 2.63
CA ASP A 27 -34.16 -1.13 3.80
C ASP A 27 -34.03 -0.24 5.03
N SER A 28 -35.20 0.12 5.58
CA SER A 28 -35.46 0.98 6.74
C SER A 28 -34.92 0.47 8.09
N HIS A 29 -33.94 -0.41 8.06
CA HIS A 29 -33.17 -0.79 9.23
C HIS A 29 -31.92 0.08 9.26
N THR A 30 -31.76 0.82 10.35
CA THR A 30 -30.52 1.53 10.66
C THR A 30 -29.38 0.52 10.71
N ASP A 31 -28.73 0.32 9.57
CA ASP A 31 -27.54 -0.51 9.50
C ASP A 31 -26.49 0.09 10.42
N LEU A 32 -26.06 -0.71 11.38
CA LEU A 32 -24.93 -0.33 12.20
C LEU A 32 -23.73 -0.07 11.30
N PRO A 33 -23.04 1.08 11.46
CA PRO A 33 -21.85 1.34 10.65
C PRO A 33 -20.82 0.22 10.85
N SER A 34 -20.22 -0.24 9.76
CA SER A 34 -19.20 -1.27 9.82
C SER A 34 -17.99 -0.77 10.61
N LEU A 35 -17.72 -1.40 11.75
CA LEU A 35 -16.59 -1.03 12.62
C LEU A 35 -15.22 -1.30 11.99
N ILE A 36 -15.19 -2.10 10.93
CA ILE A 36 -13.97 -2.46 10.19
C ILE A 36 -13.82 -1.70 8.86
N GLU A 37 -14.75 -0.79 8.54
CA GLU A 37 -14.74 -0.07 7.26
C GLU A 37 -13.46 0.75 7.07
N MET A 38 -12.92 1.32 8.14
CA MET A 38 -11.67 2.08 8.11
C MET A 38 -10.49 1.22 7.63
N GLN A 39 -10.36 -0.02 8.12
CA GLN A 39 -9.33 -0.95 7.71
C GLN A 39 -9.51 -1.36 6.24
N LEU A 40 -10.74 -1.71 5.86
CA LEU A 40 -11.05 -2.11 4.48
C LEU A 40 -10.81 -0.98 3.48
N GLN A 41 -11.25 0.24 3.78
CA GLN A 41 -11.04 1.41 2.91
C GLN A 41 -9.56 1.77 2.79
N SER A 42 -8.83 1.78 3.89
CA SER A 42 -7.38 2.05 3.90
C SER A 42 -6.63 1.03 3.05
N TYR A 43 -6.98 -0.25 3.16
CA TYR A 43 -6.33 -1.29 2.38
C TYR A 43 -6.72 -1.25 0.88
N ARG A 44 -7.98 -0.94 0.56
CA ARG A 44 -8.43 -0.70 -0.83
C ARG A 44 -7.65 0.46 -1.45
N TRP A 45 -7.53 1.59 -0.73
CA TRP A 45 -6.74 2.72 -1.17
C TRP A 45 -5.28 2.34 -1.41
N PHE A 46 -4.68 1.57 -0.50
CA PHE A 46 -3.31 1.09 -0.67
C PHE A 46 -3.13 0.28 -1.95
N LEU A 47 -4.05 -0.63 -2.29
CA LEU A 47 -3.97 -1.45 -3.49
C LEU A 47 -4.22 -0.65 -4.79
N THR A 48 -5.01 0.41 -4.75
CA THR A 48 -5.38 1.19 -5.94
C THR A 48 -4.46 2.38 -6.19
N GLU A 49 -4.24 3.19 -5.16
CA GLU A 49 -3.50 4.45 -5.27
C GLU A 49 -2.12 4.38 -4.61
N GLY A 50 -2.06 3.86 -3.38
CA GLY A 50 -0.83 3.88 -2.59
C GLY A 50 0.32 3.11 -3.23
N LEU A 51 0.05 1.96 -3.85
CA LEU A 51 1.07 1.22 -4.59
C LEU A 51 1.52 1.95 -5.85
N LYS A 52 0.60 2.63 -6.54
CA LYS A 52 0.93 3.42 -7.72
C LYS A 52 1.85 4.58 -7.35
N GLU A 53 1.48 5.36 -6.32
CA GLU A 53 2.31 6.44 -5.80
C GLU A 53 3.70 5.95 -5.38
N LEU A 54 3.78 4.81 -4.69
CA LEU A 54 5.05 4.20 -4.29
C LEU A 54 5.93 3.83 -5.49
N LEU A 55 5.35 3.21 -6.52
CA LEU A 55 6.08 2.80 -7.72
C LEU A 55 6.54 4.03 -8.52
N GLU A 56 5.74 5.08 -8.58
CA GLU A 56 6.09 6.36 -9.21
C GLU A 56 7.22 7.07 -8.45
N GLU A 57 7.24 7.02 -7.11
CA GLU A 57 8.32 7.62 -6.29
C GLU A 57 9.67 6.93 -6.50
N ILE A 58 9.67 5.61 -6.70
CA ILE A 58 10.89 4.82 -6.91
C ILE A 58 11.41 4.95 -8.35
N THR A 59 10.54 5.21 -9.31
CA THR A 59 10.83 5.27 -10.74
C THR A 59 11.19 6.70 -11.17
N PRO A 60 12.20 6.90 -12.03
CA PRO A 60 13.07 5.91 -12.69
C PRO A 60 14.27 5.47 -11.84
N ILE A 61 14.65 4.20 -11.96
CA ILE A 61 15.89 3.69 -11.38
C ILE A 61 16.99 3.79 -12.44
N THR A 62 18.01 4.60 -12.17
CA THR A 62 19.11 4.82 -13.11
C THR A 62 20.41 4.19 -12.60
N ASP A 63 21.33 3.88 -13.52
CA ASP A 63 22.69 3.49 -13.15
C ASP A 63 23.43 4.63 -12.43
N PHE A 64 24.54 4.32 -11.77
CA PHE A 64 25.33 5.29 -11.01
C PHE A 64 25.73 6.54 -11.82
N SER A 65 26.00 6.38 -13.12
CA SER A 65 26.34 7.48 -14.03
C SER A 65 25.13 8.22 -14.59
N GLY A 66 23.94 7.63 -14.51
CA GLY A 66 22.70 8.11 -15.11
C GLY A 66 22.67 8.12 -16.65
N LYS A 67 23.72 7.57 -17.29
CA LYS A 67 23.94 7.69 -18.74
C LYS A 67 23.72 6.41 -19.53
N LYS A 68 23.80 5.24 -18.88
CA LYS A 68 23.81 3.97 -19.59
C LYS A 68 22.45 3.29 -19.59
N MET A 69 21.87 3.08 -18.42
CA MET A 69 20.65 2.32 -18.27
C MET A 69 19.63 3.04 -17.40
N GLU A 70 18.37 2.89 -17.77
CA GLU A 70 17.23 3.39 -17.01
C GLU A 70 16.16 2.31 -16.96
N LEU A 71 15.68 2.00 -15.75
CA LEU A 71 14.59 1.09 -15.52
C LEU A 71 13.36 1.88 -15.06
N ARG A 72 12.25 1.68 -15.75
CA ARG A 72 10.95 2.27 -15.41
C ARG A 72 9.95 1.19 -15.08
N ILE A 73 9.17 1.40 -14.04
CA ILE A 73 8.01 0.56 -13.71
C ILE A 73 6.78 1.33 -14.21
N LEU A 74 6.15 0.81 -15.24
CA LEU A 74 5.01 1.47 -15.90
C LEU A 74 3.69 1.21 -15.19
N GLY A 75 3.61 0.09 -14.46
CA GLY A 75 2.40 -0.31 -13.75
C GLY A 75 2.57 -1.63 -13.02
N HIS A 76 1.50 -2.06 -12.36
CA HIS A 76 1.47 -3.35 -11.67
C HIS A 76 0.16 -4.08 -11.93
N THR A 77 0.20 -5.40 -11.78
CA THR A 77 -0.97 -6.28 -11.87
C THR A 77 -0.92 -7.31 -10.76
N PHE A 78 -2.09 -7.78 -10.32
CA PHE A 78 -2.22 -8.85 -9.35
C PHE A 78 -2.75 -10.10 -10.02
N GLU A 79 -2.14 -11.23 -9.70
CA GLU A 79 -2.72 -12.53 -10.00
C GLU A 79 -3.79 -12.89 -8.96
N ALA A 80 -4.74 -13.72 -9.36
CA ALA A 80 -5.72 -14.25 -8.42
C ALA A 80 -5.04 -15.04 -7.30
N PRO A 81 -5.52 -14.94 -6.05
CA PRO A 81 -4.97 -15.72 -4.95
C PRO A 81 -5.12 -17.22 -5.24
N LYS A 82 -4.07 -17.98 -4.95
CA LYS A 82 -4.01 -19.42 -5.23
C LYS A 82 -4.95 -20.24 -4.36
N TYR A 83 -5.20 -19.80 -3.14
CA TYR A 83 -6.03 -20.48 -2.15
C TYR A 83 -7.01 -19.49 -1.53
N ASP A 84 -8.16 -20.00 -1.13
CA ASP A 84 -9.17 -19.27 -0.36
C ASP A 84 -8.72 -19.08 1.12
N PRO A 85 -9.28 -18.13 1.84
CA PRO A 85 -8.92 -17.84 3.23
C PRO A 85 -9.05 -19.05 4.16
N ASP A 86 -10.10 -19.88 3.98
CA ASP A 86 -10.34 -21.05 4.84
C ASP A 86 -9.33 -22.16 4.58
N THR A 87 -8.92 -22.36 3.36
CA THR A 87 -7.85 -23.30 3.02
C THR A 87 -6.52 -22.82 3.58
N CYS A 88 -6.24 -21.51 3.52
CA CYS A 88 -5.02 -20.95 4.12
C CYS A 88 -4.96 -21.19 5.63
N ARG A 89 -6.07 -20.99 6.36
CA ARG A 89 -6.15 -21.29 7.80
C ARG A 89 -5.87 -22.76 8.10
N ARG A 90 -6.53 -23.67 7.36
CA ARG A 90 -6.42 -25.14 7.59
C ARG A 90 -5.06 -25.72 7.24
N ARG A 91 -4.37 -25.15 6.25
CA ARG A 91 -3.10 -25.66 5.73
C ARG A 91 -1.88 -24.88 6.20
N ASN A 92 -2.04 -23.94 7.12
CA ASN A 92 -0.98 -23.05 7.60
C ASN A 92 -0.28 -22.28 6.47
N LEU A 93 -1.07 -21.78 5.50
CA LEU A 93 -0.59 -21.00 4.38
C LEU A 93 -0.89 -19.51 4.59
N SER A 94 -0.25 -18.66 3.81
CA SER A 94 -0.58 -17.23 3.76
C SER A 94 -1.61 -16.97 2.66
N TYR A 95 -2.57 -16.08 2.98
CA TYR A 95 -3.54 -15.59 1.99
C TYR A 95 -2.94 -14.39 1.28
N GLU A 96 -2.44 -14.59 0.07
CA GLU A 96 -1.67 -13.60 -0.66
C GLU A 96 -1.97 -13.64 -2.16
N ALA A 97 -1.69 -12.52 -2.83
CA ALA A 97 -1.69 -12.41 -4.28
C ALA A 97 -0.29 -12.07 -4.79
N VAL A 98 0.07 -12.65 -5.90
CA VAL A 98 1.32 -12.35 -6.61
C VAL A 98 1.17 -11.01 -7.32
N MET A 99 2.12 -10.12 -7.07
CA MET A 99 2.22 -8.83 -7.76
C MET A 99 3.29 -8.90 -8.84
N LYS A 100 2.92 -8.55 -10.06
CA LYS A 100 3.80 -8.37 -11.21
C LYS A 100 3.88 -6.92 -11.59
N GLY A 101 5.07 -6.44 -11.92
CA GLY A 101 5.31 -5.11 -12.44
C GLY A 101 5.57 -5.17 -13.94
N HIS A 102 4.93 -4.29 -14.69
CA HIS A 102 5.27 -4.06 -16.08
C HIS A 102 6.46 -3.12 -16.13
N VAL A 103 7.62 -3.65 -16.53
CA VAL A 103 8.91 -2.98 -16.42
C VAL A 103 9.48 -2.72 -17.80
N GLN A 104 9.98 -1.51 -18.00
CA GLN A 104 10.67 -1.08 -19.21
C GLN A 104 12.13 -0.79 -18.88
N LEU A 105 13.05 -1.50 -19.54
CA LEU A 105 14.48 -1.26 -19.48
C LEU A 105 14.93 -0.50 -20.74
N ILE A 106 15.51 0.66 -20.51
CA ILE A 106 16.01 1.54 -21.57
C ILE A 106 17.54 1.55 -21.53
N ASN A 107 18.17 1.12 -22.62
CA ASN A 107 19.61 1.30 -22.82
C ASN A 107 19.83 2.62 -23.56
N LYS A 108 20.37 3.62 -22.87
CA LYS A 108 20.59 4.96 -23.43
C LYS A 108 21.75 5.03 -24.44
N GLU A 109 22.68 4.07 -24.39
CA GLU A 109 23.81 4.02 -25.35
C GLU A 109 23.37 3.45 -26.69
N THR A 110 22.57 2.40 -26.70
CA THR A 110 22.10 1.72 -27.92
C THR A 110 20.74 2.18 -28.39
N GLY A 111 19.95 2.86 -27.53
CA GLY A 111 18.57 3.22 -27.80
C GLY A 111 17.60 2.02 -27.73
N GLU A 112 18.05 0.86 -27.29
CA GLU A 112 17.22 -0.33 -27.18
C GLU A 112 16.26 -0.23 -25.98
N ILE A 113 14.99 -0.56 -26.22
CA ILE A 113 13.94 -0.61 -25.18
C ILE A 113 13.44 -2.05 -25.09
N LYS A 114 13.44 -2.60 -23.88
CA LYS A 114 12.89 -3.93 -23.57
C LYS A 114 11.79 -3.79 -22.51
N GLU A 115 10.64 -4.39 -22.79
CA GLU A 115 9.50 -4.43 -21.87
C GLU A 115 9.21 -5.86 -21.46
N GLN A 116 8.96 -6.06 -20.18
CA GLN A 116 8.67 -7.38 -19.62
C GLN A 116 7.89 -7.26 -18.32
N ASP A 117 6.99 -8.23 -18.09
CA ASP A 117 6.36 -8.42 -16.78
C ASP A 117 7.31 -9.14 -15.84
N VAL A 118 7.62 -8.52 -14.72
CA VAL A 118 8.54 -9.03 -13.70
C VAL A 118 7.80 -9.31 -12.41
N PHE A 119 8.11 -10.43 -11.79
CA PHE A 119 7.63 -10.73 -10.43
C PHE A 119 8.25 -9.74 -9.44
N LEU A 120 7.43 -8.95 -8.76
CA LEU A 120 7.86 -8.00 -7.73
C LEU A 120 7.79 -8.60 -6.33
N GLY A 121 6.78 -9.42 -6.07
CA GLY A 121 6.59 -10.05 -4.77
C GLY A 121 5.18 -10.59 -4.58
N SER A 122 4.92 -11.13 -3.39
CA SER A 122 3.58 -11.50 -2.95
C SER A 122 3.11 -10.51 -1.89
N ILE A 123 1.87 -10.05 -2.02
CA ILE A 123 1.23 -9.14 -1.07
C ILE A 123 0.14 -9.90 -0.33
N PRO A 124 0.17 -9.92 1.03
CA PRO A 124 -0.90 -10.55 1.80
C PRO A 124 -2.22 -9.80 1.57
N LEU A 125 -3.29 -10.55 1.32
CA LEU A 125 -4.62 -10.00 1.08
C LEU A 125 -5.41 -9.89 2.38
N MET A 126 -6.18 -8.82 2.50
CA MET A 126 -7.11 -8.63 3.60
C MET A 126 -8.38 -9.46 3.36
N THR A 127 -8.85 -10.13 4.40
CA THR A 127 -10.13 -10.85 4.41
C THR A 127 -11.31 -9.89 4.53
N GLU A 128 -12.53 -10.38 4.33
CA GLU A 128 -13.76 -9.60 4.55
C GLU A 128 -13.90 -9.08 6.00
N GLY A 129 -13.30 -9.80 6.96
CA GLY A 129 -13.26 -9.40 8.37
C GLY A 129 -12.20 -8.33 8.70
N GLY A 130 -11.47 -7.79 7.71
CA GLY A 130 -10.41 -6.80 7.94
C GLY A 130 -9.12 -7.38 8.53
N THR A 131 -8.92 -8.68 8.41
CA THR A 131 -7.76 -9.41 8.94
C THR A 131 -6.84 -9.90 7.83
N PHE A 132 -5.61 -10.27 8.18
CA PHE A 132 -4.65 -10.94 7.31
C PHE A 132 -4.38 -12.35 7.81
N ILE A 133 -4.22 -13.31 6.91
CA ILE A 133 -3.85 -14.68 7.24
C ILE A 133 -2.41 -14.90 6.79
N VAL A 134 -1.52 -15.08 7.76
CA VAL A 134 -0.09 -15.31 7.52
C VAL A 134 0.34 -16.60 8.22
N GLY A 135 0.76 -17.61 7.46
CA GLY A 135 1.12 -18.92 8.00
C GLY A 135 -0.04 -19.60 8.73
N GLY A 136 -1.29 -19.43 8.24
CA GLY A 136 -2.49 -19.97 8.87
C GLY A 136 -3.02 -19.19 10.07
N ILE A 137 -2.24 -18.23 10.58
CA ILE A 137 -2.62 -17.40 11.73
C ILE A 137 -3.27 -16.11 11.25
N GLU A 138 -4.44 -15.82 11.81
CA GLU A 138 -5.16 -14.58 11.53
C GLU A 138 -4.60 -13.44 12.36
N ARG A 139 -4.29 -12.31 11.70
CA ARG A 139 -3.67 -11.12 12.29
C ARG A 139 -4.42 -9.86 11.90
N VAL A 140 -4.39 -8.86 12.76
CA VAL A 140 -4.99 -7.55 12.54
C VAL A 140 -3.91 -6.47 12.60
N VAL A 141 -4.01 -5.50 11.71
CA VAL A 141 -3.19 -4.28 11.78
C VAL A 141 -3.85 -3.32 12.77
N VAL A 142 -3.11 -2.95 13.81
CA VAL A 142 -3.56 -1.98 14.81
C VAL A 142 -2.98 -0.61 14.46
N HIS A 143 -3.84 0.40 14.29
CA HIS A 143 -3.40 1.77 14.07
C HIS A 143 -2.67 2.30 15.31
N GLN A 144 -1.49 2.89 15.09
CA GLN A 144 -0.68 3.48 16.14
C GLN A 144 -0.55 4.98 15.93
N LEU A 145 -0.73 5.74 17.00
CA LEU A 145 -0.48 7.18 17.00
C LEU A 145 1.02 7.42 17.18
N VAL A 146 1.63 8.03 16.19
CA VAL A 146 3.03 8.45 16.23
C VAL A 146 3.10 9.95 16.01
N ARG A 147 4.17 10.59 16.51
CA ARG A 147 4.41 12.02 16.25
C ARG A 147 4.70 12.24 14.77
N SER A 148 4.14 13.28 14.20
CA SER A 148 4.47 13.70 12.84
C SER A 148 5.95 14.06 12.72
N PRO A 149 6.61 13.76 11.61
CA PRO A 149 7.93 14.30 11.32
C PRO A 149 7.88 15.83 11.31
N GLY A 150 8.91 16.46 11.86
CA GLY A 150 8.97 17.93 11.94
C GLY A 150 9.95 18.42 13.00
N VAL A 151 9.99 19.73 13.18
CA VAL A 151 10.79 20.40 14.20
C VAL A 151 9.85 20.98 15.25
N PHE A 152 10.06 20.61 16.50
CA PHE A 152 9.27 21.03 17.65
C PHE A 152 10.12 21.87 18.58
N PHE A 153 9.67 23.10 18.86
CA PHE A 153 10.36 24.00 19.76
C PHE A 153 9.68 24.01 21.13
N SER A 154 10.47 23.93 22.20
CA SER A 154 9.99 24.05 23.57
C SER A 154 10.88 24.93 24.38
N LYS A 155 10.33 25.63 25.41
CA LYS A 155 11.13 26.41 26.36
C LYS A 155 11.85 25.46 27.32
N MET A 156 13.11 25.74 27.60
CA MET A 156 13.85 25.00 28.60
C MET A 156 13.39 25.40 30.02
N PRO A 157 12.86 24.48 30.84
CA PRO A 157 12.32 24.82 32.16
C PRO A 157 13.34 25.43 33.10
N ALA A 158 14.60 24.95 33.02
CA ALA A 158 15.69 25.40 33.89
C ALA A 158 16.20 26.81 33.56
N VAL A 159 16.16 27.21 32.29
CA VAL A 159 16.66 28.55 31.84
C VAL A 159 15.67 29.10 30.80
N PRO A 160 14.75 29.97 31.19
CA PRO A 160 13.66 30.48 30.31
C PRO A 160 14.12 31.24 29.05
N LYS A 161 15.39 31.68 29.02
CA LYS A 161 15.98 32.32 27.84
C LYS A 161 16.34 31.38 26.71
N TYR A 162 16.47 30.07 27.00
CA TYR A 162 16.84 29.09 26.01
C TYR A 162 15.63 28.26 25.56
N HIS A 163 15.68 27.86 24.32
CA HIS A 163 14.70 27.00 23.70
C HIS A 163 15.40 25.74 23.23
N THR A 164 14.73 24.59 23.39
CA THR A 164 15.18 23.34 22.81
C THR A 164 14.42 23.11 21.50
N ALA A 165 15.12 22.56 20.52
CA ALA A 165 14.53 22.17 19.25
C ALA A 165 14.69 20.64 19.10
N LYS A 166 13.55 19.94 19.04
CA LYS A 166 13.54 18.51 18.80
C LYS A 166 13.19 18.25 17.33
N ILE A 167 14.12 17.63 16.60
CA ILE A 167 13.97 17.28 15.20
C ILE A 167 13.57 15.82 15.11
N ILE A 168 12.38 15.57 14.59
CA ILE A 168 11.84 14.23 14.37
C ILE A 168 11.83 13.98 12.86
N PRO A 169 12.79 13.21 12.31
CA PRO A 169 12.80 12.88 10.89
C PRO A 169 11.75 11.80 10.57
N LYS A 170 11.34 11.72 9.30
CA LYS A 170 10.46 10.62 8.82
C LYS A 170 11.13 9.25 9.02
N ARG A 171 12.46 9.20 8.90
CA ARG A 171 13.28 7.99 9.09
C ARG A 171 14.61 8.38 9.70
N GLY A 172 15.04 7.67 10.74
CA GLY A 172 16.31 7.91 11.42
C GLY A 172 16.14 8.21 12.91
N VAL A 173 17.22 8.70 13.55
CA VAL A 173 17.28 9.00 14.98
C VAL A 173 16.74 10.41 15.25
N TRP A 174 16.06 10.59 16.38
CA TRP A 174 15.62 11.91 16.83
C TRP A 174 16.84 12.71 17.34
N LEU A 175 16.87 13.99 17.02
CA LEU A 175 17.88 14.95 17.48
C LEU A 175 17.21 15.95 18.41
N GLU A 176 17.91 16.29 19.50
CA GLU A 176 17.48 17.30 20.49
C GLU A 176 18.62 18.24 20.83
#